data_7a1d88b025d8cdf770078e16c07e2da0
#
_entry.id   7a1d88b025d8cdf770078e16c07e2da0
#
_cell.length_a   1.000
_cell.length_b   1.000
_cell.length_c   1.000
_cell.angle_alpha   90.00
_cell.angle_beta   90.00
_cell.angle_gamma   90.00
#
_symmetry.space_group_name_H-M   'P 1'
#
loop_
_entity.id
_entity.type
_entity.pdbx_description
1 polymer ?
#
loop_
_entity_poly.entity_id
_entity_poly.type
_entity_poly.pdbx_seq_one_letter_code
_entity_poly.pdbx_strand_id
1 'polypeptide(L)'
;MNVPEVYLGDTSLIIATYNEEESLSFVLEEIQNYNLGEIIIVDGNSTDKTEQIANKFNTKFFTQSKKGWGNAVREAIDEASCEYIVYMDGDGSYN
;
A
#
# COMPACT_ATOMS: atom_id res chain seq x y z
N MET A 1 -14.58 -9.94 27.33
CA MET A 1 -15.38 -9.94 26.10
C MET A 1 -14.46 -10.01 24.90
N ASN A 2 -14.71 -10.95 24.03
CA ASN A 2 -13.92 -11.06 22.81
C ASN A 2 -14.50 -10.16 21.73
N VAL A 3 -13.66 -9.29 21.22
CA VAL A 3 -14.03 -8.50 20.05
C VAL A 3 -13.88 -9.42 18.83
N PRO A 4 -14.89 -9.52 17.96
CA PRO A 4 -14.74 -10.34 16.77
C PRO A 4 -13.53 -9.87 15.97
N GLU A 5 -12.75 -10.84 15.52
CA GLU A 5 -11.62 -10.55 14.66
C GLU A 5 -12.15 -10.03 13.33
N VAL A 6 -11.64 -8.90 12.88
CA VAL A 6 -12.06 -8.33 11.60
C VAL A 6 -11.42 -9.14 10.48
N TYR A 7 -12.25 -9.63 9.57
CA TYR A 7 -11.75 -10.35 8.41
C TYR A 7 -11.29 -9.35 7.36
N LEU A 8 -10.01 -9.35 7.04
CA LEU A 8 -9.41 -8.43 6.09
C LEU A 8 -9.00 -9.09 4.78
N GLY A 9 -9.33 -10.38 4.61
CA GLY A 9 -8.97 -11.13 3.42
C GLY A 9 -9.61 -10.62 2.13
N ASP A 10 -10.70 -9.85 2.21
CA ASP A 10 -11.34 -9.22 1.06
C ASP A 10 -10.95 -7.75 0.92
N THR A 11 -9.84 -7.34 1.54
CA THR A 11 -9.40 -5.95 1.53
C THR A 11 -8.10 -5.80 0.73
N SER A 12 -8.12 -4.85 -0.20
CA SER A 12 -6.91 -4.38 -0.88
C SER A 12 -6.43 -3.14 -0.14
N LEU A 13 -5.20 -3.19 0.38
CA LEU A 13 -4.59 -2.02 0.98
C LEU A 13 -3.74 -1.32 -0.07
N ILE A 14 -4.07 -0.06 -0.33
CA ILE A 14 -3.32 0.77 -1.27
C ILE A 14 -2.40 1.68 -0.48
N ILE A 15 -1.12 1.65 -0.80
CA ILE A 15 -0.12 2.52 -0.18
C ILE A 15 0.48 3.38 -1.29
N ALA A 16 0.33 4.70 -1.16
CA ALA A 16 0.98 5.63 -2.07
C ALA A 16 2.36 6.00 -1.51
N THR A 17 3.37 5.91 -2.35
CA THR A 17 4.74 6.20 -1.93
C THR A 17 5.39 7.24 -2.83
N TYR A 18 6.27 8.04 -2.23
CA TYR A 18 7.22 8.88 -2.96
C TYR A 18 8.41 9.13 -2.05
N ASN A 19 9.55 8.51 -2.36
CA ASN A 19 10.77 8.61 -1.58
C ASN A 19 10.54 8.31 -0.09
N GLU A 20 10.00 7.13 0.19
CA GLU A 20 9.63 6.69 1.54
C GLU A 20 10.60 5.65 2.11
N GLU A 21 11.86 5.63 1.67
CA GLU A 21 12.80 4.58 2.09
C GLU A 21 13.00 4.50 3.60
N GLU A 22 12.85 5.63 4.31
CA GLU A 22 13.05 5.64 5.76
C GLU A 22 11.89 5.03 6.55
N SER A 23 10.67 5.11 6.03
CA SER A 23 9.48 4.70 6.76
C SER A 23 8.81 3.45 6.22
N LEU A 24 8.99 3.14 4.94
CA LEU A 24 8.20 2.10 4.29
C LEU A 24 8.41 0.72 4.90
N SER A 25 9.63 0.37 5.28
CA SER A 25 9.88 -0.96 5.87
C SER A 25 9.14 -1.12 7.18
N PHE A 26 9.09 -0.07 8.02
CA PHE A 26 8.33 -0.12 9.28
C PHE A 26 6.84 -0.30 9.03
N VAL A 27 6.31 0.42 8.05
CA VAL A 27 4.89 0.33 7.68
C VAL A 27 4.57 -1.09 7.20
N LEU A 28 5.39 -1.63 6.30
CA LEU A 28 5.15 -2.95 5.75
C LEU A 28 5.31 -4.06 6.80
N GLU A 29 6.28 -3.93 7.70
CA GLU A 29 6.43 -4.88 8.80
C GLU A 29 5.20 -4.88 9.71
N GLU A 30 4.68 -3.72 10.03
CA GLU A 30 3.47 -3.59 10.86
C GLU A 30 2.27 -4.23 10.17
N ILE A 31 2.13 -4.00 8.87
CA ILE A 31 1.00 -4.51 8.09
C ILE A 31 1.03 -6.03 7.99
N GLN A 32 2.21 -6.67 8.07
CA GLN A 32 2.30 -8.12 8.02
C GLN A 32 1.54 -8.80 9.15
N ASN A 33 1.24 -8.08 10.23
CA ASN A 33 0.45 -8.62 11.34
C ASN A 33 -1.04 -8.78 10.99
N TYR A 34 -1.47 -8.26 9.84
CA TYR A 34 -2.87 -8.33 9.40
C TYR A 34 -2.97 -9.26 8.19
N ASN A 35 -4.07 -10.00 8.12
CA ASN A 35 -4.31 -10.91 6.99
C ASN A 35 -5.09 -10.19 5.90
N LEU A 36 -4.40 -9.30 5.20
CA LEU A 36 -4.98 -8.55 4.09
C LEU A 36 -5.07 -9.41 2.84
N GLY A 37 -6.03 -9.11 1.98
CA GLY A 37 -6.18 -9.81 0.71
C GLY A 37 -5.03 -9.51 -0.23
N GLU A 38 -4.61 -8.25 -0.28
CA GLU A 38 -3.45 -7.84 -1.07
C GLU A 38 -2.96 -6.47 -0.61
N ILE A 39 -1.69 -6.20 -0.91
CA ILE A 39 -1.08 -4.90 -0.67
C ILE A 39 -0.62 -4.37 -2.03
N ILE A 40 -1.08 -3.18 -2.39
CA ILE A 40 -0.73 -2.53 -3.65
C ILE A 40 0.03 -1.25 -3.32
N ILE A 41 1.22 -1.13 -3.86
CA ILE A 41 2.02 0.09 -3.70
C ILE A 41 2.03 0.82 -5.02
N VAL A 42 1.48 2.03 -5.03
CA VAL A 42 1.53 2.92 -6.19
C VAL A 42 2.57 3.99 -5.91
N ASP A 43 3.60 3.99 -6.73
CA ASP A 43 4.78 4.83 -6.50
C ASP A 43 4.81 6.03 -7.43
N GLY A 44 5.12 7.19 -6.87
CA GLY A 44 5.20 8.45 -7.60
C GLY A 44 6.55 8.69 -8.27
N ASN A 45 7.20 7.63 -8.71
CA ASN A 45 8.49 7.68 -9.39
C ASN A 45 9.62 8.05 -8.43
N SER A 46 9.73 7.30 -7.34
CA SER A 46 10.77 7.47 -6.33
C SER A 46 12.17 7.31 -6.92
N THR A 47 13.09 8.10 -6.41
CA THR A 47 14.51 8.05 -6.81
C THR A 47 15.39 7.39 -5.76
N ASP A 48 14.83 7.04 -4.60
CA ASP A 48 15.53 6.39 -3.50
C ASP A 48 15.32 4.87 -3.54
N LYS A 49 15.49 4.20 -2.40
CA LYS A 49 15.38 2.73 -2.31
C LYS A 49 13.95 2.24 -2.03
N THR A 50 12.95 3.07 -2.23
CA THR A 50 11.55 2.72 -1.97
C THR A 50 11.15 1.43 -2.69
N GLU A 51 11.45 1.31 -3.97
CA GLU A 51 11.10 0.12 -4.74
C GLU A 51 11.77 -1.14 -4.21
N GLN A 52 13.06 -1.04 -3.90
CA GLN A 52 13.82 -2.19 -3.36
C GLN A 52 13.23 -2.67 -2.04
N ILE A 53 12.80 -1.71 -1.19
CA ILE A 53 12.17 -2.06 0.08
C ILE A 53 10.83 -2.73 -0.16
N ALA A 54 10.00 -2.20 -1.04
CA ALA A 54 8.70 -2.79 -1.37
C ALA A 54 8.85 -4.22 -1.87
N ASN A 55 9.86 -4.49 -2.69
CA ASN A 55 10.08 -5.80 -3.28
C ASN A 55 10.55 -6.86 -2.29
N LYS A 56 10.94 -6.46 -1.08
CA LYS A 56 11.26 -7.43 -0.01
C LYS A 56 10.01 -8.01 0.64
N PHE A 57 8.86 -7.45 0.37
CA PHE A 57 7.58 -7.87 0.93
C PHE A 57 6.67 -8.39 -0.19
N ASN A 58 5.64 -9.11 0.18
CA ASN A 58 4.69 -9.64 -0.80
C ASN A 58 3.68 -8.56 -1.18
N THR A 59 4.07 -7.69 -2.10
CA THR A 59 3.24 -6.57 -2.53
C THR A 59 3.20 -6.50 -4.06
N LYS A 60 2.13 -5.88 -4.58
CA LYS A 60 2.09 -5.46 -5.98
C LYS A 60 2.62 -4.04 -6.03
N PHE A 61 3.72 -3.85 -6.73
CA PHE A 61 4.34 -2.52 -6.85
C PHE A 61 4.26 -2.05 -8.30
N PHE A 62 3.82 -0.81 -8.49
CA PHE A 62 3.93 -0.20 -9.82
C PHE A 62 4.12 1.31 -9.68
N THR A 63 4.72 1.90 -10.71
CA THR A 63 4.91 3.35 -10.78
C THR A 63 3.70 3.97 -11.47
N GLN A 64 3.14 5.03 -10.87
CA GLN A 64 1.99 5.70 -11.47
C GLN A 64 2.36 6.30 -12.83
N SER A 65 1.43 6.23 -13.77
CA SER A 65 1.69 6.70 -15.13
C SER A 65 1.46 8.20 -15.29
N LYS A 66 0.58 8.77 -14.48
CA LYS A 66 0.26 10.19 -14.49
C LYS A 66 0.51 10.81 -13.13
N LYS A 67 1.03 12.03 -13.11
CA LYS A 67 1.30 12.72 -11.86
C LYS A 67 0.01 13.08 -11.13
N GLY A 68 0.12 13.23 -9.83
CA GLY A 68 -0.97 13.68 -8.98
C GLY A 68 -1.57 12.57 -8.15
N TRP A 69 -2.00 12.95 -6.96
CA TRP A 69 -2.57 12.03 -5.98
C TRP A 69 -3.82 11.33 -6.51
N GLY A 70 -4.72 12.08 -7.15
CA GLY A 70 -5.96 11.51 -7.68
C GLY A 70 -5.71 10.46 -8.75
N ASN A 71 -4.70 10.67 -9.60
CA ASN A 71 -4.34 9.69 -10.61
C ASN A 71 -3.72 8.44 -9.98
N ALA A 72 -2.88 8.62 -8.95
CA ALA A 72 -2.29 7.49 -8.24
C ALA A 72 -3.37 6.60 -7.62
N VAL A 73 -4.34 7.20 -6.96
CA VAL A 73 -5.45 6.47 -6.34
C VAL A 73 -6.26 5.73 -7.39
N ARG A 74 -6.59 6.40 -8.50
CA ARG A 74 -7.38 5.79 -9.57
C ARG A 74 -6.66 4.59 -10.19
N GLU A 75 -5.37 4.74 -10.48
CA GLU A 75 -4.59 3.64 -11.06
C GLU A 75 -4.51 2.46 -10.10
N ALA A 76 -4.36 2.74 -8.80
CA ALA A 76 -4.29 1.69 -7.80
C ALA A 76 -5.63 0.98 -7.63
N ILE A 77 -6.74 1.71 -7.70
CA ILE A 77 -8.08 1.11 -7.63
C ILE A 77 -8.29 0.17 -8.80
N ASP A 78 -7.82 0.54 -9.99
CA ASP A 78 -7.92 -0.32 -11.18
C ASP A 78 -7.14 -1.62 -11.02
N GLU A 79 -6.08 -1.62 -10.21
CA GLU A 79 -5.29 -2.82 -9.93
C GLU A 79 -5.86 -3.67 -8.80
N ALA A 80 -6.76 -3.10 -8.00
CA ALA A 80 -7.29 -3.80 -6.83
C ALA A 80 -8.24 -4.91 -7.25
N SER A 81 -8.09 -6.07 -6.63
CA SER A 81 -8.92 -7.24 -6.94
C SER A 81 -9.88 -7.62 -5.80
N CYS A 82 -9.77 -6.97 -4.65
CA CYS A 82 -10.61 -7.27 -3.49
C CYS A 82 -11.85 -6.37 -3.44
N GLU A 83 -12.82 -6.80 -2.64
CA GLU A 83 -14.09 -6.10 -2.51
C GLU A 83 -13.96 -4.76 -1.79
N TYR A 84 -13.09 -4.69 -0.80
CA TYR A 84 -12.89 -3.50 0.00
C TYR A 84 -11.54 -2.89 -0.26
N ILE A 85 -11.46 -1.57 -0.23
CA ILE A 85 -10.23 -0.84 -0.50
C ILE A 85 -9.96 0.09 0.67
N VAL A 86 -8.74 0.01 1.21
CA VAL A 86 -8.24 0.93 2.23
C VAL A 86 -7.02 1.63 1.64
N TYR A 87 -6.92 2.92 1.88
CA TYR A 87 -5.83 3.74 1.37
C TYR A 87 -5.03 4.33 2.53
N MET A 88 -3.71 4.35 2.39
CA MET A 88 -2.82 5.04 3.32
C MET A 88 -1.58 5.57 2.60
N ASP A 89 -0.92 6.54 3.22
CA ASP A 89 0.35 7.04 2.73
C ASP A 89 1.51 6.18 3.24
N GLY A 90 2.61 6.14 2.50
CA GLY A 90 3.76 5.30 2.81
C GLY A 90 4.50 5.67 4.08
N ASP A 91 4.20 6.81 4.68
CA ASP A 91 4.75 7.21 5.97
C ASP A 91 3.90 6.73 7.15
N GLY A 92 2.81 5.99 6.88
CA GLY A 92 1.93 5.46 7.91
C GLY A 92 0.77 6.38 8.28
N SER A 93 0.62 7.53 7.62
CA SER A 93 -0.50 8.42 7.91
C SER A 93 -1.76 7.99 7.13
N TYR A 94 -2.92 8.32 7.71
CA TYR A 94 -4.22 8.00 7.12
C TYR A 94 -4.92 9.27 6.68
N ASN A 95 -5.63 9.19 5.61
CA ASN A 95 -6.51 10.26 5.14
C ASN A 95 -7.95 9.84 5.24
#